data_0aa67c85fa037c374fe6a58ac9b65f7d
#
_entry.id   0aa67c85fa037c374fe6a58ac9b65f7d
#
_cell.length_a   1.000
_cell.length_b   1.000
_cell.length_c   1.000
_cell.angle_alpha   90.00
_cell.angle_beta   90.00
_cell.angle_gamma   90.00
#
_symmetry.space_group_name_H-M   'P 1'
#
loop_
_entity.id
_entity.type
_entity.pdbx_description
1 polymer ?
#
loop_
_entity_poly.entity_id
_entity_poly.type
_entity_poly.pdbx_seq_one_letter_code
_entity_poly.pdbx_strand_id
1 'polypeptide(L)'
;MTTRRKYSAEYKREAVLQTQHPGVSCNQVARELGINPNVLGRWKRELEASPDSAFAGSGVPRDEELARLKRELARVKKERDFLREAATFFARESS
;
A
#
# COMPACT_ATOMS: atom_id res chain seq x y z
N MET A 1 -11.43 12.11 20.95
CA MET A 1 -12.19 11.05 20.31
C MET A 1 -11.66 10.80 18.90
N THR A 2 -11.17 9.61 18.66
CA THR A 2 -10.61 9.28 17.37
C THR A 2 -11.71 9.00 16.38
N THR A 3 -11.83 9.83 15.39
CA THR A 3 -12.75 9.57 14.29
C THR A 3 -12.18 8.44 13.44
N ARG A 4 -12.95 7.40 13.24
CA ARG A 4 -12.55 6.33 12.35
C ARG A 4 -12.41 6.87 10.95
N ARG A 5 -11.22 6.73 10.40
CA ARG A 5 -10.96 7.08 9.04
C ARG A 5 -11.66 6.09 8.11
N LYS A 6 -12.48 6.61 7.21
CA LYS A 6 -13.13 5.79 6.20
C LYS A 6 -12.30 5.81 4.93
N TYR A 7 -12.12 4.63 4.36
CA TYR A 7 -11.34 4.48 3.13
C TYR A 7 -12.26 3.98 2.02
N SER A 8 -12.08 4.53 0.83
CA SER A 8 -12.83 4.08 -0.33
C SER A 8 -12.39 2.69 -0.77
N ALA A 9 -13.25 2.01 -1.53
CA ALA A 9 -12.90 0.71 -2.12
C ALA A 9 -11.65 0.83 -2.99
N GLU A 10 -11.56 1.90 -3.77
CA GLU A 10 -10.41 2.12 -4.64
C GLU A 10 -9.12 2.30 -3.85
N TYR A 11 -9.18 3.07 -2.76
CA TYR A 11 -8.03 3.24 -1.88
C TYR A 11 -7.55 1.89 -1.33
N LYS A 12 -8.49 1.08 -0.84
CA LYS A 12 -8.17 -0.23 -0.27
C LYS A 12 -7.53 -1.15 -1.29
N ARG A 13 -8.05 -1.17 -2.52
CA ARG A 13 -7.49 -1.99 -3.60
C ARG A 13 -6.07 -1.59 -3.94
N GLU A 14 -5.84 -0.29 -4.06
CA GLU A 14 -4.51 0.21 -4.36
C GLU A 14 -3.51 -0.11 -3.24
N ALA A 15 -3.94 0.05 -1.99
CA ALA A 15 -3.09 -0.28 -0.84
C ALA A 15 -2.70 -1.76 -0.84
N VAL A 16 -3.66 -2.64 -1.12
CA VAL A 16 -3.39 -4.08 -1.19
C VAL A 16 -2.46 -4.41 -2.36
N LEU A 17 -2.65 -3.77 -3.51
CA LEU A 17 -1.80 -4.00 -4.67
C LEU A 17 -0.33 -3.70 -4.35
N GLN A 18 -0.06 -2.71 -3.52
CA GLN A 18 1.32 -2.38 -3.16
C GLN A 18 1.98 -3.48 -2.34
N THR A 19 1.20 -4.27 -1.60
CA THR A 19 1.77 -5.39 -0.82
C THR A 19 2.20 -6.56 -1.70
N GLN A 20 1.79 -6.57 -2.96
CA GLN A 20 2.08 -7.66 -3.89
C GLN A 20 3.39 -7.46 -4.66
N HIS A 21 4.02 -6.31 -4.52
CA HIS A 21 5.31 -6.07 -5.17
C HIS A 21 6.42 -6.84 -4.46
N PRO A 22 7.35 -7.44 -5.21
CA PRO A 22 8.49 -8.14 -4.60
C PRO A 22 9.30 -7.23 -3.69
N GLY A 23 9.63 -7.73 -2.52
CA GLY A 23 10.44 -6.99 -1.55
C GLY A 23 9.66 -5.96 -0.74
N VAL A 24 8.34 -5.92 -0.89
CA VAL A 24 7.49 -5.00 -0.14
C VAL A 24 6.62 -5.82 0.81
N SER A 25 6.69 -5.52 2.09
CA SER A 25 5.87 -6.21 3.09
C SER A 25 4.59 -5.44 3.39
N CYS A 26 3.59 -6.17 3.87
CA CYS A 26 2.33 -5.57 4.32
C CYS A 26 2.59 -4.55 5.43
N ASN A 27 3.47 -4.88 6.38
CA ASN A 27 3.81 -3.98 7.48
C ASN A 27 4.45 -2.68 6.97
N GLN A 28 5.30 -2.78 5.97
CA GLN A 28 5.94 -1.62 5.39
C GLN A 28 4.92 -0.69 4.74
N VAL A 29 4.03 -1.24 3.93
CA VAL A 29 2.99 -0.45 3.26
C VAL A 29 2.07 0.20 4.29
N ALA A 30 1.65 -0.56 5.29
CA ALA A 30 0.78 -0.03 6.35
C ALA A 30 1.44 1.13 7.08
N ARG A 31 2.72 0.99 7.41
CA ARG A 31 3.48 2.05 8.08
C ARG A 31 3.56 3.30 7.23
N GLU A 32 3.85 3.15 5.96
CA GLU A 32 3.99 4.28 5.04
C GLU A 32 2.67 5.00 4.81
N LEU A 33 1.57 4.27 4.79
CA LEU A 33 0.24 4.85 4.62
C LEU A 33 -0.38 5.32 5.93
N GLY A 34 0.24 5.02 7.05
CA GLY A 34 -0.27 5.40 8.36
C GLY A 34 -1.50 4.60 8.79
N ILE A 35 -1.60 3.36 8.37
CA ILE A 35 -2.72 2.49 8.73
C ILE A 35 -2.21 1.29 9.53
N ASN A 36 -3.13 0.68 10.29
CA ASN A 36 -2.81 -0.49 11.09
C ASN A 36 -2.52 -1.68 10.17
N PRO A 37 -1.40 -2.41 10.37
CA PRO A 37 -1.11 -3.60 9.56
C PRO A 37 -2.19 -4.67 9.58
N ASN A 38 -2.89 -4.81 10.70
CA ASN A 38 -3.98 -5.79 10.79
C ASN A 38 -5.15 -5.41 9.90
N VAL A 39 -5.40 -4.11 9.77
CA VAL A 39 -6.45 -3.60 8.87
C VAL A 39 -6.07 -3.87 7.42
N LEU A 40 -4.84 -3.58 7.05
CA LEU A 40 -4.38 -3.84 5.69
C LEU A 40 -4.40 -5.33 5.38
N GLY A 41 -4.00 -6.18 6.32
CA GLY A 41 -4.06 -7.63 6.17
C GLY A 41 -5.48 -8.12 5.96
N ARG A 42 -6.45 -7.53 6.66
CA ARG A 42 -7.85 -7.87 6.46
C ARG A 42 -8.34 -7.49 5.07
N TRP A 43 -7.95 -6.30 4.58
CA TRP A 43 -8.30 -5.88 3.23
C TRP A 43 -7.71 -6.84 2.19
N LYS A 44 -6.49 -7.28 2.42
CA LYS A 44 -5.82 -8.23 1.53
C LYS A 44 -6.61 -9.53 1.43
N ARG A 45 -7.03 -10.08 2.58
CA ARG A 45 -7.82 -11.31 2.62
C ARG A 45 -9.18 -11.13 1.95
N GLU A 46 -9.82 -9.98 2.17
CA GLU A 46 -11.11 -9.68 1.57
C GLU A 46 -11.01 -9.61 0.04
N LEU A 47 -9.98 -8.96 -0.47
CA LEU A 47 -9.76 -8.86 -1.91
C LEU A 47 -9.46 -10.22 -2.52
N GLU A 48 -8.67 -11.05 -1.86
CA GLU A 48 -8.35 -12.39 -2.33
C GLU A 48 -9.59 -13.30 -2.37
N ALA A 49 -10.48 -13.15 -1.37
CA ALA A 49 -11.69 -13.96 -1.28
C ALA A 49 -12.74 -13.57 -2.32
N SER A 50 -12.87 -12.29 -2.64
CA SER A 50 -13.90 -11.78 -3.53
C SER A 50 -13.39 -10.60 -4.35
N PRO A 51 -12.57 -10.85 -5.39
CA PRO A 51 -11.94 -9.76 -6.14
C PRO A 51 -12.94 -8.76 -6.75
N ASP A 52 -14.07 -9.25 -7.23
CA ASP A 52 -15.03 -8.41 -7.94
C ASP A 52 -15.91 -7.59 -7.01
N SER A 53 -16.21 -8.11 -5.82
CA SER A 53 -17.11 -7.45 -4.88
C SER A 53 -16.41 -6.96 -3.61
N ALA A 54 -15.09 -7.11 -3.54
CA ALA A 54 -14.35 -6.66 -2.38
C ALA A 54 -14.60 -5.18 -2.11
N PHE A 55 -14.79 -4.85 -0.83
CA PHE A 55 -15.01 -3.48 -0.38
C PHE A 55 -16.31 -2.85 -0.88
N ALA A 56 -17.24 -3.67 -1.34
CA ALA A 56 -18.59 -3.19 -1.66
C ALA A 56 -19.21 -2.54 -0.42
N GLY A 57 -19.80 -1.38 -0.59
CA GLY A 57 -20.36 -0.62 0.52
C GLY A 57 -19.38 0.31 1.21
N SER A 58 -18.11 0.31 0.79
CA SER A 58 -17.15 1.30 1.26
C SER A 58 -17.53 2.70 0.76
N GLY A 59 -17.10 3.72 1.50
CA GLY A 59 -17.47 5.09 1.18
C GLY A 59 -17.02 5.55 -0.20
N VAL A 60 -17.58 6.68 -0.63
CA VAL A 60 -17.26 7.27 -1.92
C VAL A 60 -15.81 7.72 -1.94
N PRO A 61 -15.06 7.47 -3.04
CA PRO A 61 -13.69 7.94 -3.16
C PRO A 61 -13.63 9.46 -3.07
N ARG A 62 -12.71 9.96 -2.28
CA ARG A 62 -12.43 11.39 -2.21
C ARG A 62 -11.16 11.66 -2.99
N ASP A 63 -11.20 12.67 -3.85
CA ASP A 63 -10.05 13.03 -4.66
C ASP A 63 -8.81 13.29 -3.81
N GLU A 64 -8.99 13.90 -2.64
CA GLU A 64 -7.89 14.17 -1.72
C GLU A 64 -7.24 12.88 -1.21
N GLU A 65 -8.05 11.89 -0.86
CA GLU A 65 -7.53 10.61 -0.38
C GLU A 65 -6.77 9.89 -1.49
N LEU A 66 -7.31 9.89 -2.69
CA LEU A 66 -6.63 9.26 -3.83
C LEU A 66 -5.33 9.96 -4.15
N ALA A 67 -5.32 11.29 -4.16
CA ALA A 67 -4.13 12.05 -4.44
C ALA A 67 -3.05 11.78 -3.39
N ARG A 68 -3.44 11.73 -2.11
CA ARG A 68 -2.52 11.43 -1.02
C ARG A 68 -1.96 10.02 -1.15
N LEU A 69 -2.82 9.05 -1.42
CA LEU A 69 -2.40 7.67 -1.61
C LEU A 69 -1.39 7.56 -2.75
N LYS A 70 -1.69 8.17 -3.87
CA LYS A 70 -0.79 8.13 -5.03
C LYS A 70 0.57 8.73 -4.72
N ARG A 71 0.60 9.84 -3.98
CA ARG A 71 1.87 10.47 -3.58
C ARG A 71 2.67 9.56 -2.66
N GLU A 72 2.00 8.95 -1.66
CA GLU A 72 2.68 8.08 -0.73
C GLU A 72 3.20 6.80 -1.39
N LEU A 73 2.40 6.23 -2.28
CA LEU A 73 2.83 5.05 -3.02
C LEU A 73 4.00 5.36 -3.96
N ALA A 74 4.00 6.53 -4.57
CA ALA A 74 5.11 6.97 -5.40
C ALA A 74 6.40 7.09 -4.57
N ARG A 75 6.28 7.61 -3.35
CA ARG A 75 7.42 7.73 -2.45
C ARG A 75 7.98 6.37 -2.05
N VAL A 76 7.11 5.45 -1.68
CA VAL A 76 7.51 4.08 -1.32
C VAL A 76 8.21 3.40 -2.49
N LYS A 77 7.68 3.55 -3.68
CA LYS A 77 8.28 2.95 -4.88
C LYS A 77 9.66 3.55 -5.16
N LYS A 78 9.81 4.85 -5.00
CA LYS A 78 11.11 5.51 -5.18
C LYS A 78 12.15 5.00 -4.18
N GLU A 79 11.76 4.85 -2.91
CA GLU A 79 12.65 4.31 -1.89
C GLU A 79 13.07 2.89 -2.23
N ARG A 80 12.12 2.06 -2.63
CA ARG A 80 12.40 0.68 -3.01
C ARG A 80 13.37 0.62 -4.18
N ASP A 81 13.13 1.42 -5.21
CA ASP A 81 13.96 1.41 -6.41
C ASP A 81 15.36 1.93 -6.09
N PHE A 82 15.46 2.97 -5.26
CA PHE A 82 16.74 3.48 -4.80
C PHE A 82 17.53 2.41 -4.05
N LEU A 83 16.86 1.70 -3.13
CA LEU A 83 17.51 0.65 -2.35
C LEU A 83 17.99 -0.51 -3.23
N ARG A 84 17.21 -0.84 -4.26
CA ARG A 84 17.61 -1.88 -5.22
C ARG A 84 18.83 -1.45 -6.01
N GLU A 85 18.85 -0.22 -6.48
CA GLU A 85 19.99 0.30 -7.22
C GLU A 85 21.23 0.35 -6.35
N ALA A 86 21.09 0.80 -5.11
CA ALA A 86 22.19 0.83 -4.15
C ALA A 86 22.73 -0.56 -3.88
N ALA A 87 21.85 -1.54 -3.67
CA ALA A 87 22.26 -2.92 -3.44
C ALA A 87 23.00 -3.50 -4.63
N THR A 88 22.54 -3.22 -5.84
CA THR A 88 23.20 -3.67 -7.06
C THR A 88 24.57 -3.04 -7.19
N PHE A 89 24.66 -1.74 -6.92
CA PHE A 89 25.94 -1.02 -6.97
C PHE A 89 26.95 -1.61 -5.98
N PHE A 90 26.54 -1.80 -4.73
CA PHE A 90 27.43 -2.37 -3.73
C PHE A 90 27.84 -3.81 -4.04
N ALA A 91 26.94 -4.59 -4.63
CA ALA A 91 27.26 -5.95 -5.04
C ALA A 91 28.35 -5.96 -6.12
N ARG A 92 28.28 -5.02 -7.06
CA ARG A 92 29.30 -4.87 -8.11
C ARG A 92 30.65 -4.46 -7.53
N GLU A 93 30.62 -3.52 -6.59
CA GLU A 93 31.86 -3.02 -5.99
C GLU A 93 32.57 -4.08 -5.15
N SER A 94 31.79 -5.03 -4.58
CA SER A 94 32.38 -6.09 -3.76
C SER A 94 32.88 -7.31 -4.53
N SER A 95 32.63 -7.40 -5.80
CA SER A 95 33.06 -8.55 -6.61
C SER A 95 34.44 -8.40 -7.21
#